data_86199e04df9f7aa1b7bbb7d0cfb0f08e
#
_entry.id   86199e04df9f7aa1b7bbb7d0cfb0f08e
#
_cell.length_a   1.000
_cell.length_b   1.000
_cell.length_c   1.000
_cell.angle_alpha   90.00
_cell.angle_beta   90.00
_cell.angle_gamma   90.00
#
_symmetry.space_group_name_H-M   'P 1'
#
loop_
_entity.id
_entity.type
_entity.pdbx_description
1 polymer ?
#
loop_
_entity_poly.entity_id
_entity_poly.type
_entity_poly.pdbx_seq_one_letter_code
_entity_poly.pdbx_strand_id
1 'polypeptide(L)'
;MEKEYIKIRDYAKRMSLHIRTVYRYFHDGKLEGFQDKSTKTIFLKNPFCADKPKEKIGAGGTRAVLYARVSSSENKKNLVAQMERLRLFAAAKGYSVVQEVQEVGSGLNDGRKKLNKLLENQSKFDVLLVEHKDRLTRFGFTYIELLLKNSGKRVEVINIVDSDKEDLVQDFVSVITSFCARIYGKRRSQRVTEKMIQELREKNGSVTPESVSREADAP
;
A
#
# COMPACT_ATOMS: atom_id res chain seq x y z
N MET A 1 -15.75 0.81 19.11
CA MET A 1 -15.32 -0.56 18.71
C MET A 1 -16.53 -1.30 18.19
N GLU A 2 -16.54 -1.70 16.94
CA GLU A 2 -17.62 -2.56 16.42
C GLU A 2 -17.43 -3.99 16.95
N LYS A 3 -18.54 -4.59 17.37
CA LYS A 3 -18.54 -5.96 17.94
C LYS A 3 -18.35 -6.98 16.81
N GLU A 4 -17.53 -8.00 17.04
CA GLU A 4 -17.28 -9.11 16.08
C GLU A 4 -18.58 -9.87 15.75
N TYR A 5 -19.45 -10.04 16.74
CA TYR A 5 -20.77 -10.65 16.57
C TYR A 5 -21.86 -9.67 16.95
N ILE A 6 -22.88 -9.59 16.12
CA ILE A 6 -24.05 -8.73 16.32
C ILE A 6 -25.33 -9.56 16.36
N LYS A 7 -26.36 -9.03 17.04
CA LYS A 7 -27.66 -9.71 17.13
C LYS A 7 -28.27 -9.84 15.74
N ILE A 8 -29.00 -10.91 15.49
CA ILE A 8 -29.67 -11.19 14.21
C ILE A 8 -30.56 -10.02 13.73
N ARG A 9 -31.20 -9.27 14.64
CA ARG A 9 -31.98 -8.07 14.30
C ARG A 9 -31.12 -6.95 13.74
N ASP A 10 -29.93 -6.71 14.35
CA ASP A 10 -29.01 -5.67 13.93
C ASP A 10 -28.37 -6.04 12.59
N TYR A 11 -28.08 -7.33 12.38
CA TYR A 11 -27.61 -7.87 11.10
C TYR A 11 -28.64 -7.62 9.99
N ALA A 12 -29.91 -8.01 10.24
CA ALA A 12 -31.03 -7.83 9.29
C ALA A 12 -31.18 -6.35 8.89
N LYS A 13 -31.13 -5.43 9.87
CA LYS A 13 -31.24 -3.98 9.64
C LYS A 13 -30.04 -3.46 8.81
N ARG A 14 -28.82 -3.86 9.13
CA ARG A 14 -27.61 -3.41 8.42
C ARG A 14 -27.54 -3.91 6.98
N MET A 15 -28.02 -5.13 6.74
CA MET A 15 -28.05 -5.75 5.41
C MET A 15 -29.32 -5.42 4.61
N SER A 16 -30.22 -4.62 5.16
CA SER A 16 -31.52 -4.29 4.55
C SER A 16 -32.35 -5.55 4.19
N LEU A 17 -32.23 -6.59 5.01
CA LEU A 17 -32.92 -7.86 4.82
C LEU A 17 -34.05 -8.03 5.83
N HIS A 18 -35.13 -8.73 5.42
CA HIS A 18 -36.15 -9.10 6.37
C HIS A 18 -35.62 -10.15 7.36
N ILE A 19 -35.95 -10.00 8.64
CA ILE A 19 -35.43 -10.86 9.71
C ILE A 19 -35.66 -12.36 9.47
N ARG A 20 -36.84 -12.74 8.91
CA ARG A 20 -37.15 -14.14 8.56
C ARG A 20 -36.18 -14.71 7.52
N THR A 21 -35.72 -13.89 6.58
CA THR A 21 -34.72 -14.27 5.57
C THR A 21 -33.39 -14.58 6.22
N VAL A 22 -32.97 -13.74 7.18
CA VAL A 22 -31.72 -13.94 7.92
C VAL A 22 -31.77 -15.18 8.80
N TYR A 23 -32.91 -15.45 9.45
CA TYR A 23 -33.17 -16.71 10.19
C TYR A 23 -32.99 -17.93 9.30
N ARG A 24 -33.61 -17.92 8.12
CA ARG A 24 -33.47 -19.01 7.15
C ARG A 24 -32.05 -19.22 6.73
N TYR A 25 -31.33 -18.15 6.39
CA TYR A 25 -29.92 -18.24 5.98
C TYR A 25 -29.00 -18.77 7.09
N PHE A 26 -29.26 -18.43 8.34
CA PHE A 26 -28.54 -18.98 9.46
C PHE A 26 -28.79 -20.49 9.63
N HIS A 27 -30.03 -20.93 9.58
CA HIS A 27 -30.38 -22.35 9.69
C HIS A 27 -29.94 -23.18 8.48
N ASP A 28 -29.87 -22.56 7.28
CA ASP A 28 -29.32 -23.17 6.06
C ASP A 28 -27.78 -23.24 6.08
N GLY A 29 -27.14 -22.76 7.15
CA GLY A 29 -25.67 -22.73 7.26
C GLY A 29 -24.97 -21.71 6.34
N LYS A 30 -25.73 -20.78 5.73
CA LYS A 30 -25.20 -19.74 4.83
C LYS A 30 -24.58 -18.54 5.56
N LEU A 31 -24.88 -18.39 6.86
CA LEU A 31 -24.37 -17.33 7.70
C LEU A 31 -23.64 -17.90 8.90
N GLU A 32 -22.43 -17.42 9.15
CA GLU A 32 -21.61 -17.80 10.30
C GLU A 32 -22.13 -17.11 11.57
N GLY A 33 -22.42 -17.90 12.60
CA GLY A 33 -22.92 -17.39 13.86
C GLY A 33 -23.20 -18.50 14.87
N PHE A 34 -23.70 -18.11 16.04
CA PHE A 34 -24.09 -19.04 17.07
C PHE A 34 -25.38 -18.59 17.79
N GLN A 35 -26.09 -19.55 18.37
CA GLN A 35 -27.23 -19.28 19.21
C GLN A 35 -26.85 -19.43 20.67
N ASP A 36 -27.04 -18.38 21.44
CA ASP A 36 -26.83 -18.40 22.89
C ASP A 36 -27.81 -19.36 23.56
N LYS A 37 -27.29 -20.27 24.38
CA LYS A 37 -28.09 -21.34 25.00
C LYS A 37 -29.10 -20.84 26.03
N SER A 38 -28.78 -19.74 26.73
CA SER A 38 -29.58 -19.17 27.80
C SER A 38 -30.70 -18.28 27.27
N THR A 39 -30.34 -17.33 26.38
CA THR A 39 -31.26 -16.32 25.87
C THR A 39 -31.94 -16.71 24.57
N LYS A 40 -31.51 -17.82 23.94
CA LYS A 40 -31.92 -18.25 22.60
C LYS A 40 -31.68 -17.19 21.50
N THR A 41 -30.93 -16.14 21.81
CA THR A 41 -30.61 -15.07 20.87
C THR A 41 -29.53 -15.56 19.88
N ILE A 42 -29.78 -15.33 18.59
CA ILE A 42 -28.79 -15.63 17.54
C ILE A 42 -27.87 -14.43 17.35
N PHE A 43 -26.58 -14.70 17.38
CA PHE A 43 -25.51 -13.78 17.08
C PHE A 43 -24.85 -14.19 15.78
N LEU A 44 -24.77 -13.26 14.83
CA LEU A 44 -24.16 -13.48 13.52
C LEU A 44 -22.85 -12.72 13.42
N LYS A 45 -21.88 -13.27 12.72
CA LYS A 45 -20.64 -12.61 12.44
C LYS A 45 -20.90 -11.30 11.69
N ASN A 46 -20.35 -10.21 12.20
CA ASN A 46 -20.58 -8.89 11.65
C ASN A 46 -19.78 -8.72 10.34
N PRO A 47 -20.41 -8.62 9.15
CA PRO A 47 -19.70 -8.52 7.89
C PRO A 47 -18.94 -7.18 7.73
N PHE A 48 -19.27 -6.20 8.57
CA PHE A 48 -18.60 -4.88 8.59
C PHE A 48 -17.54 -4.77 9.69
N CYS A 49 -17.43 -5.77 10.57
CA CYS A 49 -16.26 -5.92 11.40
C CYS A 49 -15.16 -6.43 10.48
N ALA A 50 -14.31 -5.51 9.97
CA ALA A 50 -13.12 -5.94 9.28
C ALA A 50 -12.43 -6.97 10.21
N ASP A 51 -12.32 -8.21 9.74
CA ASP A 51 -11.49 -9.19 10.41
C ASP A 51 -10.15 -8.51 10.62
N LYS A 52 -9.91 -8.00 11.83
CA LYS A 52 -8.51 -7.77 12.22
C LYS A 52 -7.90 -9.14 12.02
N PRO A 53 -6.93 -9.30 11.12
CA PRO A 53 -6.28 -10.59 10.97
C PRO A 53 -5.92 -10.99 12.40
N LYS A 54 -6.52 -12.10 12.88
CA LYS A 54 -6.17 -12.67 14.18
C LYS A 54 -4.65 -12.83 14.09
N GLU A 55 -3.93 -11.95 14.79
CA GLU A 55 -2.51 -12.13 14.97
C GLU A 55 -2.41 -13.54 15.57
N LYS A 56 -2.13 -14.52 14.72
CA LYS A 56 -1.61 -15.78 15.17
C LYS A 56 -0.23 -15.44 15.71
N ILE A 57 -0.19 -14.97 16.96
CA ILE A 57 1.02 -14.97 17.78
C ILE A 57 1.30 -16.46 18.03
N GLY A 58 1.72 -17.14 16.96
CA GLY A 58 2.42 -18.39 17.08
C GLY A 58 3.73 -18.08 17.80
N ALA A 59 4.29 -19.02 18.51
CA ALA A 59 5.51 -18.94 19.29
C ALA A 59 6.79 -18.56 18.51
N GLY A 60 6.66 -18.12 17.26
CA GLY A 60 7.67 -17.43 16.45
C GLY A 60 7.09 -16.08 16.04
N GLY A 61 7.76 -14.97 16.39
CA GLY A 61 7.32 -13.60 16.13
C GLY A 61 6.89 -13.36 14.68
N THR A 62 6.06 -12.33 14.45
CA THR A 62 5.60 -11.94 13.11
C THR A 62 6.77 -11.82 12.14
N ARG A 63 6.78 -12.59 11.08
CA ARG A 63 7.84 -12.62 10.08
C ARG A 63 7.71 -11.42 9.15
N ALA A 64 8.69 -10.53 9.16
CA ALA A 64 8.69 -9.33 8.34
C ALA A 64 9.70 -9.41 7.22
N VAL A 65 9.32 -8.91 6.04
CA VAL A 65 10.23 -8.58 4.95
C VAL A 65 10.35 -7.08 4.86
N LEU A 66 11.59 -6.59 4.79
CA LEU A 66 11.90 -5.18 4.61
C LEU A 66 12.15 -4.90 3.14
N TYR A 67 11.45 -3.91 2.58
CA TYR A 67 11.64 -3.52 1.18
C TYR A 67 11.99 -2.03 1.07
N ALA A 68 13.15 -1.75 0.50
CA ALA A 68 13.63 -0.41 0.22
C ALA A 68 13.91 -0.23 -1.28
N ARG A 69 13.58 0.94 -1.83
CA ARG A 69 13.78 1.26 -3.24
C ARG A 69 14.26 2.69 -3.45
N VAL A 70 15.13 2.87 -4.44
CA VAL A 70 15.50 4.17 -5.00
C VAL A 70 15.38 4.11 -6.52
N SER A 71 15.12 5.25 -7.17
CA SER A 71 14.91 5.32 -8.62
C SER A 71 16.22 5.15 -9.40
N SER A 72 17.33 5.66 -8.86
CA SER A 72 18.65 5.61 -9.50
C SER A 72 19.75 5.07 -8.59
N SER A 73 20.84 4.64 -9.19
CA SER A 73 22.03 4.16 -8.46
C SER A 73 22.79 5.26 -7.71
N GLU A 74 22.60 6.52 -8.07
CA GLU A 74 23.19 7.68 -7.39
C GLU A 74 22.65 7.83 -5.97
N ASN A 75 21.41 7.41 -5.75
CA ASN A 75 20.71 7.49 -4.48
C ASN A 75 20.92 6.26 -3.56
N LYS A 76 21.99 5.47 -3.77
CA LYS A 76 22.27 4.28 -2.93
C LYS A 76 22.45 4.60 -1.45
N LYS A 77 22.94 5.77 -1.09
CA LYS A 77 23.02 6.19 0.33
C LYS A 77 21.64 6.27 0.98
N ASN A 78 20.64 6.76 0.24
CA ASN A 78 19.25 6.82 0.71
C ASN A 78 18.66 5.41 0.89
N LEU A 79 19.08 4.45 0.04
CA LEU A 79 18.65 3.05 0.15
C LEU A 79 19.11 2.41 1.46
N VAL A 80 20.36 2.66 1.86
CA VAL A 80 20.90 2.18 3.14
C VAL A 80 20.17 2.81 4.32
N ALA A 81 19.95 4.13 4.28
CA ALA A 81 19.24 4.84 5.33
C ALA A 81 17.76 4.39 5.46
N GLN A 82 17.08 4.12 4.34
CA GLN A 82 15.74 3.53 4.35
C GLN A 82 15.74 2.16 5.05
N MET A 83 16.68 1.29 4.68
CA MET A 83 16.77 -0.04 5.26
C MET A 83 17.02 0.01 6.77
N GLU A 84 17.87 0.93 7.23
CA GLU A 84 18.13 1.11 8.65
C GLU A 84 16.88 1.53 9.43
N ARG A 85 16.11 2.49 8.90
CA ARG A 85 14.82 2.90 9.52
C ARG A 85 13.82 1.75 9.58
N LEU A 86 13.76 0.91 8.52
CA LEU A 86 12.91 -0.28 8.50
C LEU A 86 13.33 -1.31 9.56
N ARG A 87 14.65 -1.53 9.75
CA ARG A 87 15.18 -2.43 10.80
C ARG A 87 14.81 -1.94 12.19
N LEU A 88 15.01 -0.65 12.47
CA LEU A 88 14.67 -0.05 13.76
C LEU A 88 13.17 -0.20 14.05
N PHE A 89 12.33 0.05 13.06
CA PHE A 89 10.88 -0.12 13.20
C PHE A 89 10.51 -1.59 13.45
N ALA A 90 11.07 -2.53 12.69
CA ALA A 90 10.83 -3.96 12.86
C ALA A 90 11.25 -4.43 14.26
N ALA A 91 12.40 -3.98 14.74
CA ALA A 91 12.89 -4.28 16.09
C ALA A 91 11.95 -3.71 17.18
N ALA A 92 11.51 -2.45 17.03
CA ALA A 92 10.59 -1.81 17.97
C ALA A 92 9.21 -2.52 18.02
N LYS A 93 8.78 -3.13 16.92
CA LYS A 93 7.55 -3.93 16.82
C LYS A 93 7.72 -5.40 17.24
N GLY A 94 8.94 -5.84 17.53
CA GLY A 94 9.24 -7.24 17.86
C GLY A 94 9.05 -8.19 16.66
N TYR A 95 9.24 -7.69 15.43
CA TYR A 95 9.13 -8.51 14.22
C TYR A 95 10.41 -9.29 13.96
N SER A 96 10.28 -10.54 13.51
CA SER A 96 11.39 -11.35 13.03
C SER A 96 11.66 -11.02 11.56
N VAL A 97 12.76 -10.34 11.27
CA VAL A 97 13.17 -10.00 9.90
C VAL A 97 13.67 -11.26 9.20
N VAL A 98 12.91 -11.75 8.22
CA VAL A 98 13.24 -12.97 7.46
C VAL A 98 13.96 -12.67 6.15
N GLN A 99 13.79 -11.46 5.61
CA GLN A 99 14.44 -11.04 4.37
C GLN A 99 14.51 -9.52 4.27
N GLU A 100 15.60 -9.03 3.69
CA GLU A 100 15.78 -7.64 3.30
C GLU A 100 15.92 -7.54 1.78
N VAL A 101 15.14 -6.67 1.17
CA VAL A 101 15.12 -6.46 -0.27
C VAL A 101 15.44 -5.01 -0.57
N GLN A 102 16.57 -4.80 -1.24
CA GLN A 102 17.01 -3.50 -1.74
C GLN A 102 16.94 -3.50 -3.26
N GLU A 103 16.22 -2.56 -3.84
CA GLU A 103 16.02 -2.48 -5.28
C GLU A 103 16.35 -1.09 -5.82
N VAL A 104 17.09 -1.05 -6.93
CA VAL A 104 17.33 0.17 -7.70
C VAL A 104 16.52 0.06 -8.96
N GLY A 105 15.59 0.99 -9.13
CA GLY A 105 14.70 1.02 -10.29
C GLY A 105 13.50 1.94 -10.07
N SER A 106 12.90 2.39 -11.16
CA SER A 106 11.73 3.26 -11.11
C SER A 106 10.54 2.59 -10.41
N GLY A 107 9.80 3.36 -9.61
CA GLY A 107 8.55 2.94 -8.99
C GLY A 107 7.41 2.70 -9.99
N LEU A 108 7.59 3.12 -11.23
CA LEU A 108 6.69 2.94 -12.36
C LEU A 108 6.96 1.66 -13.16
N ASN A 109 8.12 1.03 -12.92
CA ASN A 109 8.48 -0.22 -13.56
C ASN A 109 7.80 -1.40 -12.87
N ASP A 110 6.88 -2.07 -13.54
CA ASP A 110 6.21 -3.30 -13.09
C ASP A 110 7.07 -4.55 -13.22
N GLY A 111 8.10 -4.52 -14.09
CA GLY A 111 9.07 -5.60 -14.30
C GLY A 111 10.19 -5.70 -13.25
N ARG A 112 9.99 -5.19 -12.03
CA ARG A 112 10.97 -5.21 -10.94
C ARG A 112 11.18 -6.63 -10.41
N LYS A 113 12.32 -7.22 -10.77
CA LYS A 113 12.62 -8.65 -10.51
C LYS A 113 12.59 -9.00 -9.03
N LYS A 114 13.10 -8.11 -8.14
CA LYS A 114 13.18 -8.41 -6.71
C LYS A 114 11.80 -8.30 -6.05
N LEU A 115 11.00 -7.28 -6.39
CA LEU A 115 9.64 -7.15 -5.90
C LEU A 115 8.77 -8.31 -6.40
N ASN A 116 8.84 -8.64 -7.70
CA ASN A 116 8.06 -9.75 -8.26
C ASN A 116 8.38 -11.07 -7.57
N LYS A 117 9.68 -11.39 -7.39
CA LYS A 117 10.13 -12.58 -6.65
C LYS A 117 9.64 -12.59 -5.18
N LEU A 118 9.55 -11.42 -4.54
CA LEU A 118 9.01 -11.30 -3.19
C LEU A 118 7.51 -11.61 -3.19
N LEU A 119 6.75 -11.05 -4.12
CA LEU A 119 5.31 -11.27 -4.25
C LEU A 119 4.96 -12.71 -4.65
N GLU A 120 5.82 -13.41 -5.38
CA GLU A 120 5.69 -14.84 -5.69
C GLU A 120 5.91 -15.71 -4.43
N ASN A 121 6.77 -15.29 -3.51
CA ASN A 121 7.16 -16.04 -2.32
C ASN A 121 6.41 -15.60 -1.04
N GLN A 122 5.14 -15.25 -1.13
CA GLN A 122 4.34 -14.71 -0.03
C GLN A 122 4.24 -15.63 1.20
N SER A 123 4.42 -16.94 1.04
CA SER A 123 4.37 -17.90 2.16
C SER A 123 5.48 -17.72 3.20
N LYS A 124 6.55 -17.01 2.85
CA LYS A 124 7.74 -16.84 3.70
C LYS A 124 7.61 -15.73 4.74
N PHE A 125 6.64 -14.85 4.62
CA PHE A 125 6.47 -13.70 5.52
C PHE A 125 5.01 -13.45 5.86
N ASP A 126 4.77 -12.61 6.85
CA ASP A 126 3.45 -12.21 7.31
C ASP A 126 3.21 -10.72 7.07
N VAL A 127 4.29 -9.93 7.09
CA VAL A 127 4.26 -8.47 6.92
C VAL A 127 5.33 -8.02 5.93
N LEU A 128 4.94 -7.16 5.00
CA LEU A 128 5.84 -6.41 4.13
C LEU A 128 5.97 -4.98 4.65
N LEU A 129 7.16 -4.62 5.15
CA LEU A 129 7.46 -3.28 5.64
C LEU A 129 8.07 -2.42 4.54
N VAL A 130 7.52 -1.23 4.36
CA VAL A 130 8.02 -0.21 3.44
C VAL A 130 8.03 1.15 4.13
N GLU A 131 8.96 2.01 3.75
CA GLU A 131 9.04 3.34 4.34
C GLU A 131 7.85 4.22 3.92
N HIS A 132 7.55 4.27 2.62
CA HIS A 132 6.43 5.00 2.01
C HIS A 132 5.74 4.12 0.97
N LYS A 133 4.48 4.40 0.68
CA LYS A 133 3.70 3.70 -0.35
C LYS A 133 4.39 3.69 -1.71
N ASP A 134 4.96 4.81 -2.10
CA ASP A 134 5.66 5.00 -3.37
C ASP A 134 7.05 4.34 -3.43
N ARG A 135 7.61 3.90 -2.30
CA ARG A 135 8.77 2.98 -2.30
C ARG A 135 8.36 1.59 -2.77
N LEU A 136 7.14 1.17 -2.47
CA LEU A 136 6.62 -0.08 -3.01
C LEU A 136 6.25 0.07 -4.49
N THR A 137 5.42 1.06 -4.81
CA THR A 137 5.04 1.37 -6.20
C THR A 137 4.46 2.77 -6.31
N ARG A 138 4.64 3.44 -7.45
CA ARG A 138 4.02 4.76 -7.70
C ARG A 138 2.53 4.65 -7.99
N PHE A 139 2.13 3.59 -8.69
CA PHE A 139 0.74 3.30 -8.99
C PHE A 139 0.39 1.88 -8.57
N GLY A 140 -0.87 1.64 -8.27
CA GLY A 140 -1.36 0.31 -7.96
C GLY A 140 -1.00 -0.23 -6.57
N PHE A 141 -0.62 0.62 -5.61
CA PHE A 141 -0.37 0.21 -4.23
C PHE A 141 -1.54 -0.60 -3.66
N THR A 142 -2.76 -0.12 -3.88
CA THR A 142 -3.99 -0.79 -3.41
C THR A 142 -4.14 -2.21 -3.99
N TYR A 143 -3.70 -2.45 -5.23
CA TYR A 143 -3.74 -3.81 -5.81
C TYR A 143 -2.77 -4.75 -5.12
N ILE A 144 -1.55 -4.28 -4.80
CA ILE A 144 -0.57 -5.08 -4.06
C ILE A 144 -1.07 -5.35 -2.63
N GLU A 145 -1.62 -4.34 -1.97
CA GLU A 145 -2.19 -4.46 -0.63
C GLU A 145 -3.34 -5.49 -0.61
N LEU A 146 -4.25 -5.43 -1.61
CA LEU A 146 -5.35 -6.37 -1.74
C LEU A 146 -4.86 -7.80 -2.02
N LEU A 147 -3.88 -7.97 -2.91
CA LEU A 147 -3.25 -9.26 -3.21
C LEU A 147 -2.67 -9.91 -1.95
N LEU A 148 -1.90 -9.15 -1.18
CA LEU A 148 -1.30 -9.62 0.06
C LEU A 148 -2.35 -9.92 1.13
N LYS A 149 -3.37 -9.06 1.26
CA LYS A 149 -4.48 -9.25 2.19
C LYS A 149 -5.27 -10.54 1.90
N ASN A 150 -5.52 -10.85 0.63
CA ASN A 150 -6.20 -12.08 0.22
C ASN A 150 -5.38 -13.34 0.58
N SER A 151 -4.07 -13.20 0.67
CA SER A 151 -3.16 -14.27 1.12
C SER A 151 -2.92 -14.26 2.64
N GLY A 152 -3.69 -13.48 3.41
CA GLY A 152 -3.53 -13.33 4.86
C GLY A 152 -2.27 -12.58 5.28
N LYS A 153 -1.69 -11.78 4.37
CA LYS A 153 -0.52 -10.94 4.61
C LYS A 153 -0.90 -9.47 4.67
N ARG A 154 -0.01 -8.62 5.17
CA ARG A 154 -0.25 -7.16 5.19
C ARG A 154 0.96 -6.37 4.74
N VAL A 155 0.70 -5.19 4.19
CA VAL A 155 1.72 -4.16 3.99
C VAL A 155 1.63 -3.18 5.15
N GLU A 156 2.76 -2.82 5.71
CA GLU A 156 2.85 -1.79 6.75
C GLU A 156 3.79 -0.68 6.28
N VAL A 157 3.24 0.53 6.22
CA VAL A 157 3.97 1.74 5.82
C VAL A 157 4.38 2.48 7.08
N ILE A 158 5.69 2.70 7.27
CA ILE A 158 6.20 3.26 8.53
C ILE A 158 6.17 4.77 8.58
N ASN A 159 6.21 5.44 7.43
CA ASN A 159 6.14 6.90 7.34
C ASN A 159 5.02 7.31 6.38
N ILE A 160 4.12 8.16 6.85
CA ILE A 160 2.94 8.61 6.10
C ILE A 160 3.23 9.92 5.36
N VAL A 161 4.33 10.61 5.69
CA VAL A 161 4.71 11.89 5.08
C VAL A 161 5.25 11.67 3.68
N ASP A 162 4.89 12.56 2.76
CA ASP A 162 5.21 12.48 1.34
C ASP A 162 6.70 12.26 1.04
N SER A 163 6.94 11.45 0.00
CA SER A 163 8.25 11.05 -0.47
C SER A 163 9.06 12.20 -1.07
N ASP A 164 10.38 11.98 -1.16
CA ASP A 164 11.33 12.88 -1.81
C ASP A 164 10.86 13.30 -3.21
N LYS A 165 10.68 14.60 -3.41
CA LYS A 165 10.29 15.20 -4.69
C LYS A 165 11.25 14.82 -5.83
N GLU A 166 12.54 14.63 -5.51
CA GLU A 166 13.56 14.22 -6.48
C GLU A 166 13.30 12.86 -7.12
N ASP A 167 12.92 11.86 -6.32
CA ASP A 167 12.57 10.53 -6.83
C ASP A 167 11.33 10.57 -7.74
N LEU A 168 10.35 11.43 -7.41
CA LEU A 168 9.16 11.60 -8.23
C LEU A 168 9.51 12.20 -9.60
N VAL A 169 10.35 13.24 -9.62
CA VAL A 169 10.81 13.86 -10.87
C VAL A 169 11.58 12.85 -11.72
N GLN A 170 12.45 12.06 -11.12
CA GLN A 170 13.23 11.04 -11.84
C GLN A 170 12.32 9.96 -12.46
N ASP A 171 11.32 9.50 -11.73
CA ASP A 171 10.33 8.55 -12.23
C ASP A 171 9.54 9.15 -13.40
N PHE A 172 9.13 10.42 -13.29
CA PHE A 172 8.42 11.14 -14.35
C PHE A 172 9.27 11.30 -15.63
N VAL A 173 10.54 11.66 -15.49
CA VAL A 173 11.51 11.72 -16.60
C VAL A 173 11.59 10.37 -17.33
N SER A 174 11.66 9.29 -16.59
CA SER A 174 11.69 7.92 -17.14
C SER A 174 10.46 7.62 -18.03
N VAL A 175 9.26 8.02 -17.57
CA VAL A 175 8.01 7.82 -18.31
C VAL A 175 8.01 8.65 -19.60
N ILE A 176 8.30 9.95 -19.50
CA ILE A 176 8.34 10.83 -20.66
C ILE A 176 9.35 10.32 -21.69
N THR A 177 10.53 9.93 -21.23
CA THR A 177 11.56 9.36 -22.13
C THR A 177 11.06 8.11 -22.84
N SER A 178 10.35 7.23 -22.15
CA SER A 178 9.77 6.03 -22.75
C SER A 178 8.69 6.35 -23.78
N PHE A 179 7.81 7.32 -23.48
CA PHE A 179 6.79 7.78 -24.44
C PHE A 179 7.42 8.45 -25.67
N CYS A 180 8.36 9.36 -25.45
CA CYS A 180 9.08 10.01 -26.54
C CYS A 180 9.82 9.01 -27.43
N ALA A 181 10.42 7.96 -26.84
CA ALA A 181 11.08 6.90 -27.60
C ALA A 181 10.11 6.11 -28.50
N ARG A 182 8.88 5.89 -28.03
CA ARG A 182 7.83 5.22 -28.82
C ARG A 182 7.29 6.08 -29.93
N ILE A 183 7.09 7.39 -29.71
CA ILE A 183 6.48 8.30 -30.66
C ILE A 183 7.49 8.78 -31.71
N TYR A 184 8.69 9.13 -31.28
CA TYR A 184 9.69 9.81 -32.13
C TYR A 184 10.90 8.97 -32.48
N GLY A 185 11.01 7.73 -31.95
CA GLY A 185 12.19 6.87 -32.09
C GLY A 185 13.35 7.27 -31.16
N LYS A 186 14.23 6.30 -30.85
CA LYS A 186 15.27 6.45 -29.82
C LYS A 186 16.20 7.67 -29.99
N ARG A 187 16.56 8.02 -31.24
CA ARG A 187 17.49 9.13 -31.51
C ARG A 187 16.89 10.52 -31.30
N ARG A 188 15.58 10.67 -31.45
CA ARG A 188 14.86 11.94 -31.32
C ARG A 188 14.29 12.13 -29.90
N SER A 189 14.09 11.05 -29.17
CA SER A 189 13.47 11.06 -27.84
C SER A 189 14.29 11.83 -26.83
N GLN A 190 15.62 11.69 -26.80
CA GLN A 190 16.48 12.41 -25.85
C GLN A 190 16.33 13.92 -25.94
N ARG A 191 16.43 14.46 -27.16
CA ARG A 191 16.27 15.92 -27.39
C ARG A 191 14.89 16.45 -26.99
N VAL A 192 13.83 15.70 -27.26
CA VAL A 192 12.46 16.08 -26.91
C VAL A 192 12.27 16.02 -25.39
N THR A 193 12.79 15.00 -24.75
CA THR A 193 12.71 14.85 -23.30
C THR A 193 13.49 15.95 -22.58
N GLU A 194 14.72 16.26 -23.00
CA GLU A 194 15.54 17.35 -22.45
C GLU A 194 14.82 18.69 -22.56
N LYS A 195 14.23 18.98 -23.73
CA LYS A 195 13.47 20.21 -23.96
C LYS A 195 12.24 20.30 -23.06
N MET A 196 11.47 19.24 -22.94
CA MET A 196 10.30 19.21 -22.02
C MET A 196 10.70 19.40 -20.57
N ILE A 197 11.79 18.78 -20.13
CA ILE A 197 12.30 18.91 -18.75
C ILE A 197 12.74 20.34 -18.48
N GLN A 198 13.41 20.97 -19.44
CA GLN A 198 13.85 22.37 -19.34
C GLN A 198 12.63 23.30 -19.24
N GLU A 199 11.63 23.15 -20.10
CA GLU A 199 10.38 23.93 -20.06
C GLU A 199 9.64 23.77 -18.72
N LEU A 200 9.61 22.56 -18.15
CA LEU A 200 9.00 22.30 -16.84
C LEU A 200 9.78 22.97 -15.69
N ARG A 201 11.11 22.96 -15.75
CA ARG A 201 11.97 23.61 -14.74
C ARG A 201 11.81 25.14 -14.80
N GLU A 202 11.77 25.74 -15.99
CA GLU A 202 11.58 27.17 -16.17
C GLU A 202 10.20 27.63 -15.65
N LYS A 203 9.13 26.86 -15.89
CA LYS A 203 7.80 27.14 -15.37
C LYS A 203 7.70 27.00 -13.85
N ASN A 204 8.39 26.03 -13.24
CA ASN A 204 8.41 25.87 -11.80
C ASN A 204 9.34 26.83 -11.08
N GLY A 205 10.35 27.38 -11.77
CA GLY A 205 11.23 28.44 -11.23
C GLY A 205 10.58 29.82 -11.16
N SER A 206 9.44 30.03 -11.85
CA SER A 206 8.69 31.30 -11.86
C SER A 206 7.54 31.38 -10.85
N VAL A 207 7.27 30.31 -10.09
CA VAL A 207 6.28 30.30 -8.99
C VAL A 207 7.00 30.59 -7.70
N THR A 208 7.18 31.87 -7.38
CA THR A 208 7.56 32.32 -6.03
C THR A 208 6.37 32.15 -5.08
N PRO A 209 6.58 31.83 -3.79
CA PRO A 209 5.50 31.61 -2.81
C PRO A 209 4.56 32.81 -2.58
N GLU A 210 4.90 33.98 -3.11
CA GLU A 210 4.11 35.22 -2.95
C GLU A 210 2.90 35.33 -3.90
N SER A 211 2.79 34.52 -4.95
CA SER A 211 1.66 34.61 -5.90
C SER A 211 0.39 33.87 -5.46
N VAL A 212 0.49 33.01 -4.43
CA VAL A 212 -0.67 32.23 -3.93
C VAL A 212 -1.48 32.98 -2.87
N SER A 213 -0.94 34.08 -2.32
CA SER A 213 -1.60 34.84 -1.24
C SER A 213 -2.52 35.97 -1.70
N ARG A 214 -2.68 36.21 -3.00
CA ARG A 214 -3.46 37.33 -3.53
C ARG A 214 -4.81 37.01 -4.16
N GLU A 215 -5.18 35.73 -4.25
CA GLU A 215 -6.50 35.33 -4.78
C GLU A 215 -7.52 34.92 -3.73
N ALA A 216 -7.19 35.00 -2.44
CA ALA A 216 -8.10 34.65 -1.34
C ALA A 216 -8.86 35.83 -0.72
N ASP A 217 -8.59 37.09 -1.13
CA ASP A 217 -9.27 38.29 -0.64
C ASP A 217 -9.74 39.16 -1.81
N ALA A 218 -10.86 38.81 -2.41
CA ALA A 218 -11.67 39.73 -3.18
C ALA A 218 -13.17 39.51 -2.83
N PRO A 219 -13.92 40.59 -2.61
CA PRO A 219 -15.22 40.62 -1.96
C PRO A 219 -16.34 39.97 -2.79
#